data_3ffc5c96722ad2490686537b56124a24
#
_entry.id   3ffc5c96722ad2490686537b56124a24
#
_cell.length_a   1.000
_cell.length_b   1.000
_cell.length_c   1.000
_cell.angle_alpha   90.00
_cell.angle_beta   90.00
_cell.angle_gamma   90.00
#
_symmetry.space_group_name_H-M   'P 1'
#
loop_
_entity.id
_entity.type
_entity.pdbx_description
1 polymer ?
#
loop_
_entity_poly.entity_id
_entity_poly.type
_entity_poly.pdbx_seq_one_letter_code
_entity_poly.pdbx_strand_id
1 'polypeptide(L)'
;MNLSLKKNQRNYKNETTTRTKIGIVGSRAYTNKKKIKDLIFDIKQKLGDKAEIVSGGQQDGADGYVKKYALELDMNYTEFPPMHYKWNMHCKLPASQYDRPYYVSNFHKRNKQIAEYSDIIVAFIQPNTESNGTRSTIKYAEQEKKLVKIIM
;
A
#
# COMPACT_ATOMS: atom_id res chain seq x y z
N MET A 1 -24.94 21.27 -21.41
CA MET A 1 -23.48 21.04 -21.51
C MET A 1 -22.67 21.71 -20.41
N ASN A 2 -22.80 23.04 -20.25
CA ASN A 2 -22.00 23.73 -19.23
C ASN A 2 -22.33 23.31 -17.80
N LEU A 3 -23.60 23.05 -17.54
CA LEU A 3 -24.02 22.50 -16.22
C LEU A 3 -23.50 21.10 -16.00
N SER A 4 -23.39 20.30 -17.07
CA SER A 4 -22.80 18.96 -17.03
C SER A 4 -21.32 19.03 -16.68
N LEU A 5 -20.60 20.00 -17.25
CA LEU A 5 -19.17 20.17 -16.96
C LEU A 5 -18.91 20.53 -15.50
N LYS A 6 -19.73 21.41 -14.91
CA LYS A 6 -19.61 21.75 -13.48
C LYS A 6 -19.93 20.55 -12.59
N LYS A 7 -20.96 19.78 -12.92
CA LYS A 7 -21.29 18.55 -12.22
C LYS A 7 -20.18 17.52 -12.37
N ASN A 8 -19.62 17.39 -13.55
CA ASN A 8 -18.51 16.50 -13.82
C ASN A 8 -17.28 16.85 -13.01
N GLN A 9 -16.98 18.14 -12.85
CA GLN A 9 -15.87 18.57 -12.02
C GLN A 9 -16.06 18.21 -10.54
N ARG A 10 -17.29 18.33 -10.03
CA ARG A 10 -17.60 17.90 -8.67
C ARG A 10 -17.48 16.40 -8.53
N ASN A 11 -18.02 15.67 -9.50
CA ASN A 11 -17.92 14.21 -9.51
C ASN A 11 -16.48 13.75 -9.62
N TYR A 12 -15.68 14.45 -10.41
CA TYR A 12 -14.27 14.16 -10.56
C TYR A 12 -13.52 14.29 -9.22
N LYS A 13 -13.80 15.35 -8.46
CA LYS A 13 -13.22 15.49 -7.10
C LYS A 13 -13.66 14.37 -6.19
N ASN A 14 -14.94 13.99 -6.22
CA ASN A 14 -15.46 12.88 -5.41
C ASN A 14 -14.84 11.56 -5.83
N GLU A 15 -14.70 11.31 -7.13
CA GLU A 15 -14.03 10.11 -7.66
C GLU A 15 -12.58 10.04 -7.21
N THR A 16 -11.87 11.18 -7.21
CA THR A 16 -10.49 11.25 -6.72
C THR A 16 -10.40 10.89 -5.25
N THR A 17 -11.39 11.28 -4.44
CA THR A 17 -11.44 10.96 -3.01
C THR A 17 -11.96 9.56 -2.73
N THR A 18 -12.56 8.88 -3.73
CA THR A 18 -13.14 7.55 -3.58
C THR A 18 -12.30 6.44 -4.21
N ARG A 19 -11.00 6.68 -4.41
CA ARG A 19 -10.10 5.63 -4.88
C ARG A 19 -10.12 4.44 -3.95
N THR A 20 -10.09 3.25 -4.53
CA THR A 20 -9.89 2.02 -3.75
C THR A 20 -8.43 1.92 -3.36
N LYS A 21 -8.16 1.90 -2.07
CA LYS A 21 -6.80 1.82 -1.53
C LYS A 21 -6.46 0.38 -1.26
N ILE A 22 -5.49 -0.14 -1.99
CA ILE A 22 -5.09 -1.54 -1.91
C ILE A 22 -3.72 -1.60 -1.28
N GLY A 23 -3.66 -2.02 -0.02
CA GLY A 23 -2.41 -2.26 0.68
C GLY A 23 -1.83 -3.58 0.22
N ILE A 24 -0.62 -3.54 -0.31
CA ILE A 24 0.11 -4.74 -0.71
C ILE A 24 1.33 -4.84 0.19
N VAL A 25 1.32 -5.84 1.05
CA VAL A 25 2.36 -6.06 2.04
C VAL A 25 2.97 -7.44 1.84
N GLY A 26 4.11 -7.71 2.47
CA GLY A 26 4.69 -9.03 2.36
C GLY A 26 6.06 -9.15 2.99
N SER A 27 6.57 -10.36 2.94
CA SER A 27 7.84 -10.74 3.55
C SER A 27 9.02 -10.04 2.89
N ARG A 28 10.02 -9.66 3.69
CA ARG A 28 11.31 -9.19 3.17
C ARG A 28 12.01 -10.26 2.33
N ALA A 29 11.76 -11.52 2.64
CA ALA A 29 12.34 -12.66 1.93
C ALA A 29 11.55 -13.07 0.68
N TYR A 30 10.46 -12.39 0.36
CA TYR A 30 9.61 -12.76 -0.77
C TYR A 30 10.36 -12.60 -2.09
N THR A 31 10.38 -13.64 -2.90
CA THR A 31 11.18 -13.68 -4.14
C THR A 31 10.37 -13.72 -5.42
N ASN A 32 9.09 -14.04 -5.35
CA ASN A 32 8.27 -14.20 -6.56
C ASN A 32 7.73 -12.86 -7.07
N LYS A 33 8.64 -12.08 -7.62
CA LYS A 33 8.30 -10.74 -8.17
C LYS A 33 7.24 -10.79 -9.27
N LYS A 34 7.18 -11.89 -10.02
CA LYS A 34 6.20 -12.02 -11.10
C LYS A 34 4.77 -12.02 -10.57
N LYS A 35 4.50 -12.68 -9.45
CA LYS A 35 3.16 -12.67 -8.84
C LYS A 35 2.74 -11.27 -8.44
N ILE A 36 3.67 -10.49 -7.90
CA ILE A 36 3.40 -9.10 -7.52
C ILE A 36 3.13 -8.24 -8.75
N LYS A 37 3.98 -8.37 -9.77
CA LYS A 37 3.80 -7.64 -11.02
C LYS A 37 2.45 -7.97 -11.68
N ASP A 38 2.11 -9.25 -11.74
CA ASP A 38 0.85 -9.70 -12.34
C ASP A 38 -0.35 -9.13 -11.57
N LEU A 39 -0.30 -9.09 -10.26
CA LEU A 39 -1.37 -8.50 -9.44
C LEU A 39 -1.53 -7.01 -9.74
N ILE A 40 -0.44 -6.25 -9.76
CA ILE A 40 -0.49 -4.80 -9.99
C ILE A 40 -0.99 -4.52 -11.41
N PHE A 41 -0.53 -5.29 -12.39
CA PHE A 41 -1.02 -5.19 -13.77
C PHE A 41 -2.52 -5.44 -13.85
N ASP A 42 -3.01 -6.48 -13.16
CA ASP A 42 -4.42 -6.82 -13.12
C ASP A 42 -5.26 -5.70 -12.47
N ILE A 43 -4.76 -5.13 -11.39
CA ILE A 43 -5.41 -3.98 -10.74
C ILE A 43 -5.49 -2.80 -11.71
N LYS A 44 -4.41 -2.54 -12.43
CA LYS A 44 -4.38 -1.46 -13.42
C LYS A 44 -5.42 -1.67 -14.51
N GLN A 45 -5.52 -2.90 -15.03
CA GLN A 45 -6.48 -3.22 -16.07
C GLN A 45 -7.93 -3.03 -15.60
N LYS A 46 -8.22 -3.39 -14.36
CA LYS A 46 -9.58 -3.35 -13.83
C LYS A 46 -10.00 -2.00 -13.28
N LEU A 47 -9.09 -1.30 -12.61
CA LEU A 47 -9.40 -0.08 -11.86
C LEU A 47 -8.69 1.18 -12.38
N GLY A 48 -7.52 1.02 -12.99
CA GLY A 48 -6.75 2.18 -13.48
C GLY A 48 -6.54 3.24 -12.42
N ASP A 49 -6.90 4.47 -12.72
CA ASP A 49 -6.74 5.62 -11.81
C ASP A 49 -7.66 5.56 -10.58
N LYS A 50 -8.61 4.64 -10.55
CA LYS A 50 -9.50 4.45 -9.40
C LYS A 50 -8.87 3.60 -8.30
N ALA A 51 -7.66 3.11 -8.52
CA ALA A 51 -6.91 2.37 -7.52
C ALA A 51 -5.71 3.17 -7.03
N GLU A 52 -5.39 2.99 -5.76
CA GLU A 52 -4.17 3.50 -5.16
C GLU A 52 -3.46 2.34 -4.48
N ILE A 53 -2.20 2.12 -4.86
CA ILE A 53 -1.37 1.07 -4.26
C ILE A 53 -0.72 1.63 -3.01
N VAL A 54 -0.83 0.90 -1.91
CA VAL A 54 -0.28 1.31 -0.60
C VAL A 54 0.74 0.28 -0.14
N SER A 55 1.89 0.72 0.31
CA SER A 55 3.00 -0.14 0.72
C SER A 55 3.70 0.38 1.97
N GLY A 56 4.52 -0.47 2.57
CA GLY A 56 5.34 -0.10 3.72
C GLY A 56 6.67 0.54 3.37
N GLY A 57 7.05 0.58 2.11
CA GLY A 57 8.28 1.28 1.69
C GLY A 57 9.58 0.60 2.06
N GLN A 58 9.59 -0.69 2.41
CA GLN A 58 10.83 -1.44 2.58
C GLN A 58 11.52 -1.60 1.23
N GLN A 59 12.85 -1.54 1.22
CA GLN A 59 13.60 -1.68 -0.04
C GLN A 59 13.64 -3.11 -0.53
N ASP A 60 13.59 -4.08 0.38
CA ASP A 60 13.76 -5.49 0.06
C ASP A 60 12.43 -6.24 0.04
N GLY A 61 12.42 -7.36 -0.67
CA GLY A 61 11.30 -8.29 -0.69
C GLY A 61 10.05 -7.72 -1.36
N ALA A 62 8.90 -8.10 -0.82
CA ALA A 62 7.61 -7.75 -1.41
C ALA A 62 7.42 -6.24 -1.59
N ASP A 63 7.72 -5.45 -0.55
CA ASP A 63 7.54 -3.99 -0.62
C ASP A 63 8.36 -3.35 -1.74
N GLY A 64 9.60 -3.80 -1.93
CA GLY A 64 10.46 -3.29 -2.99
C GLY A 64 9.90 -3.58 -4.38
N TYR A 65 9.38 -4.77 -4.58
CA TYR A 65 8.73 -5.14 -5.85
C TYR A 65 7.44 -4.36 -6.06
N VAL A 66 6.65 -4.17 -5.01
CA VAL A 66 5.40 -3.41 -5.09
C VAL A 66 5.69 -1.98 -5.57
N LYS A 67 6.64 -1.31 -4.94
CA LYS A 67 7.00 0.06 -5.33
C LYS A 67 7.49 0.11 -6.77
N LYS A 68 8.40 -0.79 -7.12
CA LYS A 68 8.96 -0.86 -8.47
C LYS A 68 7.87 -0.98 -9.52
N TYR A 69 6.98 -1.95 -9.39
CA TYR A 69 5.98 -2.21 -10.42
C TYR A 69 4.83 -1.21 -10.39
N ALA A 70 4.46 -0.69 -9.23
CA ALA A 70 3.46 0.37 -9.16
C ALA A 70 3.93 1.61 -9.94
N LEU A 71 5.19 2.01 -9.76
CA LEU A 71 5.75 3.15 -10.46
C LEU A 71 5.99 2.87 -11.94
N GLU A 72 6.48 1.69 -12.30
CA GLU A 72 6.68 1.31 -13.71
C GLU A 72 5.35 1.28 -14.48
N LEU A 73 4.28 0.86 -13.83
CA LEU A 73 2.95 0.77 -14.45
C LEU A 73 2.13 2.05 -14.26
N ASP A 74 2.76 3.10 -13.77
CA ASP A 74 2.15 4.43 -13.60
C ASP A 74 0.87 4.40 -12.77
N MET A 75 0.90 3.63 -11.68
CA MET A 75 -0.19 3.57 -10.71
C MET A 75 -0.05 4.66 -9.65
N ASN A 76 -1.17 5.09 -9.07
CA ASN A 76 -1.13 5.90 -7.87
C ASN A 76 -0.47 5.08 -6.75
N TYR A 77 0.55 5.63 -6.13
CA TYR A 77 1.35 4.91 -5.15
C TYR A 77 1.60 5.76 -3.90
N THR A 78 1.38 5.17 -2.75
CA THR A 78 1.55 5.80 -1.44
C THR A 78 2.25 4.83 -0.50
N GLU A 79 3.14 5.32 0.34
CA GLU A 79 3.82 4.45 1.30
C GLU A 79 3.79 5.01 2.71
N PHE A 80 3.90 4.08 3.67
CA PHE A 80 4.03 4.35 5.09
C PHE A 80 5.31 3.71 5.61
N PRO A 81 6.48 4.34 5.43
CA PRO A 81 7.71 3.82 6.03
C PRO A 81 7.66 3.91 7.56
N PRO A 82 8.50 3.15 8.27
CA PRO A 82 8.65 3.37 9.70
C PRO A 82 9.15 4.78 9.99
N MET A 83 8.78 5.35 11.13
CA MET A 83 9.09 6.75 11.47
C MET A 83 10.58 7.07 11.54
N HIS A 84 11.44 6.08 11.71
CA HIS A 84 12.88 6.29 11.73
C HIS A 84 13.51 6.36 10.33
N TYR A 85 12.72 6.12 9.26
CA TYR A 85 13.17 6.33 7.88
C TYR A 85 13.07 7.81 7.53
N LYS A 86 13.78 8.20 6.49
CA LYS A 86 13.67 9.55 5.94
C LYS A 86 12.43 9.67 5.07
N TRP A 87 11.87 10.86 5.06
CA TRP A 87 10.73 11.18 4.20
C TRP A 87 11.12 11.10 2.72
N ASN A 88 10.17 10.68 1.89
CA ASN A 88 10.26 10.82 0.44
C ASN A 88 8.89 11.26 -0.10
N MET A 89 8.84 11.60 -1.38
CA MET A 89 7.65 12.18 -2.01
C MET A 89 6.44 11.24 -2.03
N HIS A 90 6.63 9.94 -1.81
CA HIS A 90 5.55 8.96 -1.81
C HIS A 90 4.91 8.76 -0.44
N CYS A 91 5.51 9.30 0.61
CA CYS A 91 4.98 9.16 1.96
C CYS A 91 3.63 9.85 2.10
N LYS A 92 2.67 9.16 2.69
CA LYS A 92 1.35 9.73 2.98
C LYS A 92 1.43 10.79 4.06
N LEU A 93 2.27 10.58 5.08
CA LEU A 93 2.41 11.51 6.18
C LEU A 93 3.46 12.58 5.86
N PRO A 94 3.39 13.76 6.50
CA PRO A 94 4.33 14.83 6.23
C PRO A 94 5.75 14.53 6.73
N ALA A 95 6.73 15.22 6.19
CA ALA A 95 8.15 15.03 6.52
C ALA A 95 8.44 15.13 8.02
N SER A 96 7.66 15.93 8.75
CA SER A 96 7.82 16.08 10.20
C SER A 96 7.58 14.79 10.99
N GLN A 97 6.95 13.79 10.38
CA GLN A 97 6.70 12.49 11.02
C GLN A 97 7.86 11.50 10.86
N TYR A 98 8.87 11.84 10.08
CA TYR A 98 9.97 10.94 9.74
C TYR A 98 11.30 11.45 10.29
N ASP A 99 12.36 10.68 10.07
CA ASP A 99 13.71 10.94 10.57
C ASP A 99 13.74 11.02 12.11
N ARG A 100 12.96 10.16 12.74
CA ARG A 100 12.81 10.04 14.19
C ARG A 100 13.75 8.97 14.74
N PRO A 101 13.99 8.93 16.06
CA PRO A 101 14.79 7.86 16.66
C PRO A 101 14.22 6.48 16.37
N TYR A 102 15.13 5.52 16.25
CA TYR A 102 14.76 4.12 16.01
C TYR A 102 14.11 3.50 17.25
N TYR A 103 12.92 2.93 17.06
CA TYR A 103 12.26 2.05 18.03
C TYR A 103 11.63 0.91 17.26
N VAL A 104 11.69 -0.31 17.81
CA VAL A 104 11.03 -1.47 17.21
C VAL A 104 9.53 -1.22 17.02
N SER A 105 8.90 -0.51 17.95
CA SER A 105 7.48 -0.16 17.87
C SER A 105 7.11 0.66 16.63
N ASN A 106 8.08 1.31 15.98
CA ASN A 106 7.82 2.06 14.74
C ASN A 106 7.30 1.16 13.63
N PHE A 107 7.77 -0.10 13.56
CA PHE A 107 7.28 -1.06 12.58
C PHE A 107 5.81 -1.42 12.82
N HIS A 108 5.43 -1.63 14.08
CA HIS A 108 4.05 -1.95 14.43
C HIS A 108 3.11 -0.78 14.16
N LYS A 109 3.54 0.43 14.46
CA LYS A 109 2.78 1.66 14.17
C LYS A 109 2.54 1.81 12.67
N ARG A 110 3.58 1.56 11.85
CA ARG A 110 3.47 1.61 10.40
C ARG A 110 2.51 0.55 9.88
N ASN A 111 2.59 -0.68 10.38
CA ASN A 111 1.69 -1.75 9.99
C ASN A 111 0.22 -1.39 10.28
N LYS A 112 -0.03 -0.77 11.41
CA LYS A 112 -1.35 -0.28 11.77
C LYS A 112 -1.82 0.83 10.84
N GLN A 113 -0.94 1.75 10.48
CA GLN A 113 -1.26 2.84 9.53
C GLN A 113 -1.70 2.27 8.17
N ILE A 114 -1.00 1.28 7.65
CA ILE A 114 -1.36 0.62 6.40
C ILE A 114 -2.74 -0.01 6.51
N ALA A 115 -2.99 -0.75 7.58
CA ALA A 115 -4.27 -1.44 7.80
C ALA A 115 -5.44 -0.46 7.91
N GLU A 116 -5.25 0.66 8.59
CA GLU A 116 -6.30 1.67 8.74
C GLU A 116 -6.58 2.43 7.45
N TYR A 117 -5.53 2.78 6.72
CA TYR A 117 -5.65 3.58 5.49
C TYR A 117 -6.21 2.77 4.33
N SER A 118 -5.86 1.49 4.22
CA SER A 118 -6.23 0.65 3.09
C SER A 118 -7.67 0.15 3.20
N ASP A 119 -8.32 -0.03 2.06
CA ASP A 119 -9.65 -0.65 1.99
C ASP A 119 -9.52 -2.18 1.91
N ILE A 120 -8.48 -2.66 1.24
CA ILE A 120 -8.21 -4.08 1.01
C ILE A 120 -6.72 -4.31 1.28
N ILE A 121 -6.39 -5.44 1.90
CA ILE A 121 -5.01 -5.87 2.10
C ILE A 121 -4.75 -7.12 1.29
N VAL A 122 -3.68 -7.12 0.49
CA VAL A 122 -3.14 -8.31 -0.15
C VAL A 122 -1.76 -8.58 0.46
N ALA A 123 -1.57 -9.75 1.03
CA ALA A 123 -0.34 -10.09 1.73
C ALA A 123 0.40 -11.22 1.00
N PHE A 124 1.64 -10.96 0.63
CA PHE A 124 2.53 -11.94 0.00
C PHE A 124 3.44 -12.55 1.06
N ILE A 125 3.25 -13.81 1.35
CA ILE A 125 4.01 -14.52 2.37
C ILE A 125 4.93 -15.53 1.70
N GLN A 126 6.23 -15.41 1.97
CA GLN A 126 7.21 -16.38 1.49
C GLN A 126 6.96 -17.72 2.19
N PRO A 127 6.77 -18.83 1.43
CA PRO A 127 6.58 -20.16 2.01
C PRO A 127 7.71 -20.52 2.98
N ASN A 128 7.36 -21.23 4.05
CA ASN A 128 8.30 -21.71 5.08
C ASN A 128 8.99 -20.59 5.88
N THR A 129 8.36 -19.39 5.95
CA THR A 129 8.84 -18.29 6.77
C THR A 129 7.76 -17.85 7.75
N GLU A 130 8.18 -17.24 8.86
CA GLU A 130 7.23 -16.76 9.88
C GLU A 130 6.49 -15.48 9.44
N SER A 131 7.19 -14.57 8.76
CA SER A 131 6.61 -13.31 8.23
C SER A 131 5.85 -12.52 9.29
N ASN A 132 6.44 -12.32 10.47
CA ASN A 132 5.76 -11.73 11.62
C ASN A 132 5.23 -10.32 11.36
N GLY A 133 6.00 -9.50 10.64
CA GLY A 133 5.56 -8.15 10.29
C GLY A 133 4.32 -8.15 9.40
N THR A 134 4.30 -9.03 8.41
CA THR A 134 3.16 -9.18 7.50
C THR A 134 1.92 -9.67 8.25
N ARG A 135 2.10 -10.64 9.14
CA ARG A 135 1.01 -11.15 9.96
C ARG A 135 0.46 -10.09 10.92
N SER A 136 1.33 -9.21 11.42
CA SER A 136 0.92 -8.07 12.24
C SER A 136 -0.03 -7.13 11.46
N THR A 137 0.31 -6.81 10.22
CA THR A 137 -0.54 -6.00 9.36
C THR A 137 -1.89 -6.68 9.10
N ILE A 138 -1.87 -7.98 8.82
CA ILE A 138 -3.09 -8.76 8.63
C ILE A 138 -3.99 -8.68 9.86
N LYS A 139 -3.41 -8.85 11.04
CA LYS A 139 -4.16 -8.79 12.29
C LYS A 139 -4.84 -7.44 12.49
N TYR A 140 -4.12 -6.34 12.26
CA TYR A 140 -4.73 -5.01 12.34
C TYR A 140 -5.85 -4.83 11.32
N ALA A 141 -5.65 -5.32 10.10
CA ALA A 141 -6.68 -5.23 9.05
C ALA A 141 -7.94 -6.01 9.43
N GLU A 142 -7.78 -7.19 10.00
CA GLU A 142 -8.91 -7.99 10.47
C GLU A 142 -9.66 -7.31 11.61
N GLN A 143 -8.95 -6.67 12.53
CA GLN A 143 -9.55 -5.87 13.59
C GLN A 143 -10.39 -4.71 13.04
N GLU A 144 -9.94 -4.11 11.93
CA GLU A 144 -10.66 -3.04 11.23
C GLU A 144 -11.71 -3.58 10.25
N LYS A 145 -11.94 -4.88 10.24
CA LYS A 145 -12.91 -5.56 9.36
C LYS A 145 -12.63 -5.31 7.87
N LYS A 146 -11.37 -5.16 7.51
CA LYS A 146 -10.95 -5.01 6.12
C LYS A 146 -10.86 -6.37 5.44
N LEU A 147 -11.07 -6.39 4.13
CA LEU A 147 -10.87 -7.59 3.34
C LEU A 147 -9.38 -7.90 3.25
N VAL A 148 -9.00 -9.14 3.50
CA VAL A 148 -7.61 -9.59 3.44
C VAL A 148 -7.51 -10.79 2.52
N LYS A 149 -6.55 -10.75 1.59
CA LYS A 149 -6.19 -11.88 0.73
C LYS A 149 -4.73 -12.23 0.95
N ILE A 150 -4.45 -13.50 1.21
CA ILE A 150 -3.09 -14.00 1.42
C ILE A 150 -2.65 -14.78 0.18
N ILE A 151 -1.47 -14.47 -0.33
CA ILE A 151 -0.85 -15.13 -1.49
C ILE A 151 0.54 -15.63 -1.04
N MET A 152 0.83 -16.88 -1.37
CA MET A 152 2.16 -17.46 -1.11
C MET A 152 3.07 -17.50 -2.33
#